data_96fcf81e472aee390280fc09ff0fc685
#
_entry.id   96fcf81e472aee390280fc09ff0fc685
#
_cell.length_a   1.000
_cell.length_b   1.000
_cell.length_c   1.000
_cell.angle_alpha   90.00
_cell.angle_beta   90.00
_cell.angle_gamma   90.00
#
_symmetry.space_group_name_H-M   'P 1'
#
loop_
_entity.id
_entity.type
_entity.pdbx_description
1 polymer ?
#
loop_
_entity_poly.entity_id
_entity_poly.type
_entity_poly.pdbx_seq_one_letter_code
_entity_poly.pdbx_strand_id
1 'polypeptide(L)'
;MPKIYEYFGFTFYFYSNEHEPIHVHVIHGDRESIFDLIILNGELININVRKKKGVEMLSEKDKNIAETFIHKYNKEIMMCYH
;
A
#
# COMPACT_ATOMS: atom_id res chain seq x y z
N MET A 1 -8.84 1.77 -13.20
CA MET A 1 -7.40 1.70 -13.46
C MET A 1 -6.63 1.85 -12.16
N PRO A 2 -5.56 1.08 -11.97
CA PRO A 2 -4.76 1.25 -10.77
C PRO A 2 -4.02 2.59 -10.79
N LYS A 3 -3.86 3.16 -9.62
CA LYS A 3 -3.06 4.36 -9.45
C LYS A 3 -1.64 3.94 -9.09
N ILE A 4 -0.65 4.56 -9.69
CA ILE A 4 0.75 4.17 -9.52
C ILE A 4 1.56 5.37 -9.02
N TYR A 5 2.35 5.15 -7.97
CA TYR A 5 3.34 6.11 -7.47
C TYR A 5 4.70 5.43 -7.44
N GLU A 6 5.75 6.19 -7.69
CA GLU A 6 7.12 5.72 -7.58
C GLU A 6 7.88 6.60 -6.58
N TYR A 7 8.69 5.95 -5.73
CA TYR A 7 9.40 6.64 -4.66
C TYR A 7 10.68 5.88 -4.33
N PHE A 8 11.82 6.42 -4.71
CA PHE A 8 13.15 5.85 -4.43
C PHE A 8 13.26 4.34 -4.73
N GLY A 9 12.83 3.94 -5.92
CA GLY A 9 12.89 2.55 -6.33
C GLY A 9 11.73 1.70 -5.89
N PHE A 10 10.82 2.26 -5.06
CA PHE A 10 9.59 1.57 -4.68
C PHE A 10 8.50 1.93 -5.67
N THR A 11 7.70 0.94 -6.05
CA THR A 11 6.50 1.17 -6.85
C THR A 11 5.30 0.85 -5.99
N PHE A 12 4.40 1.81 -5.86
CA PHE A 12 3.16 1.65 -5.10
C PHE A 12 2.01 1.67 -6.10
N TYR A 13 1.19 0.63 -6.09
CA TYR A 13 -0.02 0.67 -6.90
C TYR A 13 -1.19 0.09 -6.11
N PHE A 14 -2.37 0.61 -6.40
CA PHE A 14 -3.57 0.19 -5.68
C PHE A 14 -4.76 0.21 -6.61
N TYR A 15 -5.70 -0.66 -6.31
CA TYR A 15 -6.93 -0.80 -7.06
C TYR A 15 -8.08 -0.28 -6.21
N SER A 16 -9.01 0.43 -6.83
CA SER A 16 -10.24 0.79 -6.15
C SER A 16 -11.24 -0.35 -6.33
N ASN A 17 -11.78 -0.79 -5.20
CA ASN A 17 -12.85 -1.76 -5.16
C ASN A 17 -13.77 -1.33 -4.04
N GLU A 18 -14.97 -0.91 -4.39
CA GLU A 18 -15.89 -0.29 -3.44
C GLU A 18 -16.37 -1.21 -2.33
N HIS A 19 -16.18 -2.52 -2.46
CA HIS A 19 -16.62 -3.48 -1.47
C HIS A 19 -15.49 -4.05 -0.60
N GLU A 20 -14.28 -3.59 -0.80
CA GLU A 20 -13.11 -4.14 -0.10
C GLU A 20 -12.25 -3.03 0.47
N PRO A 21 -11.46 -3.32 1.51
CA PRO A 21 -10.47 -2.35 1.99
C PRO A 21 -9.48 -1.98 0.89
N ILE A 22 -8.88 -0.81 1.02
CA ILE A 22 -7.87 -0.37 0.08
C ILE A 22 -6.64 -1.25 0.22
N HIS A 23 -6.20 -1.86 -0.87
CA HIS A 23 -5.00 -2.68 -0.91
C HIS A 23 -3.93 -1.93 -1.69
N VAL A 24 -2.80 -1.69 -1.06
CA VAL A 24 -1.66 -1.06 -1.72
C VAL A 24 -0.59 -2.13 -1.95
N HIS A 25 -0.24 -2.34 -3.20
CA HIS A 25 0.84 -3.26 -3.56
C HIS A 25 2.13 -2.47 -3.63
N VAL A 26 3.14 -2.89 -2.89
CA VAL A 26 4.43 -2.21 -2.85
C VAL A 26 5.49 -3.16 -3.38
N ILE A 27 6.17 -2.73 -4.43
CA ILE A 27 7.21 -3.51 -5.09
C ILE A 27 8.54 -2.81 -4.91
N HIS A 28 9.55 -3.57 -4.52
CA HIS A 28 10.93 -3.07 -4.46
C HIS A 28 11.86 -4.18 -4.94
N GLY A 29 12.43 -3.99 -6.13
CA GLY A 29 13.23 -5.02 -6.76
C GLY A 29 12.38 -6.21 -7.14
N ASP A 30 12.74 -7.39 -6.66
CA ASP A 30 12.01 -8.62 -6.90
C ASP A 30 11.10 -9.03 -5.73
N ARG A 31 10.90 -8.11 -4.77
CA ARG A 31 10.07 -8.35 -3.59
C ARG A 31 8.80 -7.51 -3.66
N GLU A 32 7.75 -8.04 -3.08
CA GLU A 32 6.46 -7.35 -3.06
C GLU A 32 5.70 -7.71 -1.79
N SER A 33 5.03 -6.72 -1.22
CA SER A 33 4.12 -6.93 -0.09
C SER A 33 2.82 -6.19 -0.37
N ILE A 34 1.75 -6.67 0.23
CA ILE A 34 0.43 -6.05 0.11
C ILE A 34 0.09 -5.41 1.44
N PHE A 35 -0.25 -4.13 1.41
CA PHE A 35 -0.62 -3.37 2.61
C PHE A 35 -2.11 -3.11 2.57
N ASP A 36 -2.83 -3.70 3.53
CA ASP A 36 -4.27 -3.48 3.65
C ASP A 36 -4.50 -2.30 4.58
N LEU A 37 -5.13 -1.25 4.08
CA LEU A 37 -5.38 -0.04 4.86
C LEU A 37 -6.72 -0.17 5.57
N ILE A 38 -6.69 -0.11 6.87
CA ILE A 38 -7.91 -0.16 7.69
C ILE A 38 -8.32 1.27 7.99
N ILE A 39 -9.44 1.67 7.41
CA ILE A 39 -9.92 3.05 7.49
C ILE A 39 -11.26 3.08 8.22
N LEU A 40 -11.38 3.98 9.19
CA LEU A 40 -12.60 4.18 9.93
C LEU A 40 -12.92 5.68 9.98
N ASN A 41 -14.11 6.02 9.55
CA ASN A 41 -14.59 7.43 9.54
C ASN A 41 -13.62 8.36 8.79
N GLY A 42 -13.06 7.85 7.69
CA GLY A 42 -12.16 8.65 6.86
C GLY A 42 -10.75 8.73 7.38
N GLU A 43 -10.42 8.00 8.45
CA GLU A 43 -9.07 8.03 9.01
C GLU A 43 -8.41 6.66 8.93
N LEU A 44 -7.13 6.65 8.61
CA LEU A 44 -6.33 5.43 8.60
C LEU A 44 -5.99 5.07 10.03
N ILE A 45 -6.52 3.95 10.51
CA ILE A 45 -6.30 3.53 11.89
C ILE A 45 -5.32 2.37 12.02
N ASN A 46 -5.10 1.62 10.96
CA ASN A 46 -4.16 0.50 11.01
C ASN A 46 -3.77 0.10 9.60
N ILE A 47 -2.63 -0.59 9.49
CA ILE A 47 -2.14 -1.15 8.23
C ILE A 47 -1.76 -2.60 8.50
N ASN A 48 -2.32 -3.53 7.74
CA ASN A 48 -1.95 -4.94 7.79
C ASN A 48 -1.10 -5.28 6.59
N VAL A 49 0.02 -5.96 6.81
CA VAL A 49 0.93 -6.34 5.75
C VAL A 49 0.77 -7.82 5.45
N ARG A 50 0.59 -8.15 4.18
CA ARG A 50 0.43 -9.53 3.73
C ARG A 50 1.50 -9.88 2.70
N LYS A 51 1.84 -11.17 2.66
CA LYS A 51 2.72 -11.70 1.62
C LYS A 51 1.90 -11.98 0.36
N LYS A 52 2.42 -11.59 -0.79
CA LYS A 52 1.84 -11.99 -2.06
C LYS A 52 2.30 -13.41 -2.39
N LYS A 53 1.39 -14.26 -2.80
CA LYS A 53 1.69 -15.66 -3.11
C LYS A 53 2.77 -15.74 -4.19
N GLY A 54 3.81 -16.53 -3.91
CA GLY A 54 4.87 -16.77 -4.89
C GLY A 54 5.95 -15.70 -4.95
N VAL A 55 5.89 -14.70 -4.08
CA VAL A 55 6.84 -13.59 -4.07
C VAL A 55 7.34 -13.37 -2.65
N GLU A 56 8.64 -13.06 -2.51
CA GLU A 56 9.21 -12.71 -1.22
C GLU A 56 8.65 -11.39 -0.71
N MET A 57 8.44 -11.30 0.60
CA MET A 57 8.02 -10.05 1.24
C MET A 57 9.16 -9.05 1.23
N LEU A 58 8.80 -7.78 1.34
CA LEU A 58 9.77 -6.71 1.56
C LEU A 58 10.54 -6.97 2.87
N SER A 59 11.78 -6.51 2.93
CA SER A 59 12.55 -6.56 4.16
C SER A 59 11.89 -5.67 5.21
N GLU A 60 12.28 -5.84 6.47
CA GLU A 60 11.74 -5.05 7.57
C GLU A 60 11.97 -3.56 7.35
N LYS A 61 13.17 -3.22 6.88
CA LYS A 61 13.52 -1.83 6.56
C LYS A 61 12.62 -1.28 5.45
N ASP A 62 12.44 -2.06 4.39
CA ASP A 62 11.62 -1.63 3.25
C ASP A 62 10.16 -1.51 3.63
N LYS A 63 9.65 -2.41 4.48
CA LYS A 63 8.28 -2.32 4.99
C LYS A 63 8.08 -1.02 5.76
N ASN A 64 9.03 -0.65 6.60
CA ASN A 64 8.94 0.58 7.38
C ASN A 64 8.92 1.81 6.48
N ILE A 65 9.75 1.81 5.44
CA ILE A 65 9.76 2.91 4.45
C ILE A 65 8.42 3.00 3.75
N ALA A 66 7.88 1.86 3.34
CA ALA A 66 6.59 1.83 2.65
C ALA A 66 5.46 2.31 3.55
N GLU A 67 5.44 1.88 4.82
CA GLU A 67 4.43 2.34 5.77
C GLU A 67 4.51 3.83 6.00
N THR A 68 5.71 4.38 6.11
CA THR A 68 5.90 5.82 6.27
C THR A 68 5.32 6.57 5.08
N PHE A 69 5.58 6.08 3.87
CA PHE A 69 5.03 6.68 2.66
C PHE A 69 3.51 6.63 2.67
N ILE A 70 2.94 5.48 3.02
CA ILE A 70 1.48 5.31 3.06
C ILE A 70 0.86 6.25 4.09
N HIS A 71 1.44 6.35 5.29
CA HIS A 71 0.93 7.27 6.31
C HIS A 71 0.96 8.72 5.83
N LYS A 72 2.01 9.10 5.11
CA LYS A 72 2.14 10.47 4.62
C LYS A 72 1.12 10.78 3.54
N TYR A 73 0.83 9.83 2.67
CA TYR A 73 -0.01 10.05 1.49
C TYR A 73 -1.37 9.36 1.56
N ASN A 74 -1.78 8.85 2.72
CA ASN A 74 -3.03 8.09 2.81
C ASN A 74 -4.25 8.92 2.41
N LYS A 75 -4.26 10.21 2.70
CA LYS A 75 -5.39 11.06 2.31
C LYS A 75 -5.52 11.14 0.80
N GLU A 76 -4.40 11.26 0.10
CA GLU A 76 -4.42 11.29 -1.37
C GLU A 76 -4.86 9.95 -1.94
N ILE A 77 -4.40 8.85 -1.35
CA ILE A 77 -4.81 7.52 -1.77
C ILE A 77 -6.33 7.36 -1.61
N MET A 78 -6.87 7.78 -0.48
CA MET A 78 -8.30 7.71 -0.23
C MET A 78 -9.10 8.56 -1.20
N MET A 79 -8.60 9.73 -1.55
CA MET A 79 -9.28 10.62 -2.51
C MET A 79 -9.33 10.00 -3.91
N CYS A 80 -8.31 9.26 -4.29
CA CYS A 80 -8.29 8.57 -5.59
C CYS A 80 -9.24 7.39 -5.63
N TYR A 81 -9.76 6.97 -4.48
CA TYR A 81 -10.63 5.81 -4.36
C TYR A 81 -12.08 6.11 -4.72
N HIS A 82 -12.45 7.36 -4.77
CA HIS A 82 -13.83 7.77 -5.08
C HIS A 82 -14.05 8.01 -6.55
#